data_d14f55322d37165ddc725ffc8f7f335d
#
_entry.id   d14f55322d37165ddc725ffc8f7f335d
#
_cell.length_a   1.000
_cell.length_b   1.000
_cell.length_c   1.000
_cell.angle_alpha   90.00
_cell.angle_beta   90.00
_cell.angle_gamma   90.00
#
_symmetry.space_group_name_H-M   'P 1'
#
loop_
_entity.id
_entity.type
_entity.pdbx_description
1 polymer ?
#
loop_
_entity_poly.entity_id
_entity_poly.type
_entity_poly.pdbx_seq_one_letter_code
_entity_poly.pdbx_strand_id
1 'polypeptide(L)'
;DGLANTMRKYLPERVAYDLTRRKNTRLQELLYHRTRTAPDKVKALLLKLVRRELGEEYDVDTHFTPSYDPWDQRLCLVPDSDFFKAIRSGAAEVVTDHIDTFTETGIALASGRELPADVIVTATGLELVTLGEVDFVVDGEPVDFADTWTYKGLAYSDVPNLVSSFGYVNASWTLRADLTCDYVARLLNHLRDSGTDIATPRLRPSDADMPARPWIDDFSAGYIQRMIPFLPKQGDRDPWVNTQRYSDDKVLIAKAPIDDGVMTFTSARPPDAVAGSSLGYATPTRV
;
A
#
# COMPACT_ATOMS: atom_id res chain seq x y z
N ASP A 1 19.98 7.60 7.56
CA ASP A 1 20.38 6.29 8.18
C ASP A 1 21.90 6.19 8.24
N GLY A 2 22.50 6.45 9.42
CA GLY A 2 23.95 6.46 9.63
C GLY A 2 24.62 5.13 9.27
N LEU A 3 23.96 4.00 9.58
CA LEU A 3 24.49 2.68 9.22
C LEU A 3 24.51 2.45 7.70
N ALA A 4 23.46 2.88 6.99
CA ALA A 4 23.43 2.81 5.53
C ALA A 4 24.55 3.67 4.90
N ASN A 5 24.76 4.88 5.43
CA ASN A 5 25.85 5.75 4.96
C ASN A 5 27.23 5.13 5.21
N THR A 6 27.40 4.48 6.36
CA THR A 6 28.65 3.75 6.67
C THR A 6 28.82 2.56 5.73
N MET A 7 27.80 1.76 5.49
CA MET A 7 27.87 0.64 4.55
C MET A 7 28.23 1.10 3.13
N ARG A 8 27.62 2.20 2.64
CA ARG A 8 27.95 2.77 1.31
C ARG A 8 29.41 3.24 1.21
N LYS A 9 29.99 3.69 2.32
CA LYS A 9 31.38 4.16 2.33
C LYS A 9 32.41 3.02 2.21
N TYR A 10 32.10 1.85 2.76
CA TYR A 10 33.08 0.76 2.91
C TYR A 10 32.75 -0.50 2.11
N LEU A 11 31.58 -0.64 1.53
CA LEU A 11 31.16 -1.80 0.77
C LEU A 11 30.84 -1.44 -0.68
N PRO A 12 30.95 -2.40 -1.63
CA PRO A 12 30.42 -2.21 -2.97
C PRO A 12 28.94 -1.79 -2.94
N GLU A 13 28.55 -0.90 -3.84
CA GLU A 13 27.23 -0.27 -3.86
C GLU A 13 26.08 -1.29 -3.76
N ARG A 14 26.14 -2.34 -4.58
CA ARG A 14 25.12 -3.41 -4.58
C ARG A 14 25.02 -4.12 -3.24
N VAL A 15 26.17 -4.43 -2.61
CA VAL A 15 26.19 -5.09 -1.28
C VAL A 15 25.62 -4.16 -0.21
N ALA A 16 26.03 -2.89 -0.22
CA ALA A 16 25.53 -1.89 0.72
C ALA A 16 24.02 -1.70 0.56
N TYR A 17 23.52 -1.66 -0.67
CA TYR A 17 22.09 -1.58 -0.98
C TYR A 17 21.32 -2.80 -0.44
N ASP A 18 21.76 -4.01 -0.76
CA ASP A 18 21.10 -5.26 -0.36
C ASP A 18 21.04 -5.41 1.16
N LEU A 19 22.14 -5.11 1.85
CA LEU A 19 22.20 -5.16 3.31
C LEU A 19 21.29 -4.11 3.96
N THR A 20 21.29 -2.87 3.43
CA THR A 20 20.42 -1.80 3.90
C THR A 20 18.96 -2.16 3.71
N ARG A 21 18.59 -2.66 2.51
CA ARG A 21 17.23 -3.09 2.20
C ARG A 21 16.75 -4.20 3.15
N ARG A 22 17.59 -5.24 3.34
CA ARG A 22 17.27 -6.36 4.25
C ARG A 22 17.09 -5.90 5.69
N LYS A 23 18.01 -5.04 6.17
CA LYS A 23 17.92 -4.47 7.52
C LYS A 23 16.63 -3.67 7.71
N ASN A 24 16.36 -2.74 6.79
CA ASN A 24 15.19 -1.85 6.91
C ASN A 24 13.88 -2.62 6.83
N THR A 25 13.77 -3.59 5.90
CA THR A 25 12.59 -4.44 5.76
C THR A 25 12.32 -5.24 7.04
N ARG A 26 13.35 -5.91 7.59
CA ARG A 26 13.20 -6.70 8.81
C ARG A 26 12.87 -5.84 10.02
N LEU A 27 13.50 -4.68 10.15
CA LEU A 27 13.23 -3.77 11.25
C LEU A 27 11.77 -3.26 11.20
N GLN A 28 11.28 -2.95 10.01
CA GLN A 28 9.90 -2.49 9.80
C GLN A 28 8.89 -3.60 10.11
N GLU A 29 9.13 -4.82 9.62
CA GLU A 29 8.29 -5.98 9.95
C GLU A 29 8.27 -6.26 11.46
N LEU A 30 9.43 -6.20 12.13
CA LEU A 30 9.54 -6.38 13.57
C LEU A 30 8.77 -5.30 14.34
N LEU A 31 8.92 -4.03 13.93
CA LEU A 31 8.19 -2.92 14.56
C LEU A 31 6.68 -3.11 14.38
N TYR A 32 6.22 -3.40 13.17
CA TYR A 32 4.81 -3.67 12.91
C TYR A 32 4.29 -4.85 13.73
N HIS A 33 5.02 -5.96 13.79
CA HIS A 33 4.64 -7.09 14.63
C HIS A 33 4.52 -6.68 16.11
N ARG A 34 5.42 -5.84 16.60
CA ARG A 34 5.37 -5.33 17.99
C ARG A 34 4.16 -4.45 18.24
N THR A 35 3.71 -3.66 17.27
CA THR A 35 2.48 -2.88 17.40
C THR A 35 1.24 -3.75 17.52
N ARG A 36 1.25 -4.95 16.92
CA ARG A 36 0.12 -5.91 17.01
C ARG A 36 0.17 -6.78 18.26
N THR A 37 1.35 -7.08 18.79
CA THR A 37 1.52 -8.01 19.94
C THR A 37 1.68 -7.31 21.28
N ALA A 38 2.08 -6.04 21.29
CA ALA A 38 2.30 -5.26 22.49
C ALA A 38 2.04 -3.75 22.23
N PRO A 39 0.82 -3.37 21.80
CA PRO A 39 0.50 -2.01 21.36
C PRO A 39 0.80 -0.96 22.43
N ASP A 40 0.40 -1.19 23.70
CA ASP A 40 0.63 -0.27 24.80
C ASP A 40 2.12 0.08 25.01
N LYS A 41 3.00 -0.95 24.87
CA LYS A 41 4.45 -0.74 25.04
C LYS A 41 5.02 0.11 23.90
N VAL A 42 4.54 -0.11 22.69
CA VAL A 42 4.97 0.68 21.53
C VAL A 42 4.42 2.09 21.64
N LYS A 43 3.14 2.26 22.01
CA LYS A 43 2.53 3.58 22.26
C LYS A 43 3.31 4.37 23.32
N ALA A 44 3.60 3.75 24.45
CA ALA A 44 4.40 4.37 25.51
C ALA A 44 5.81 4.77 25.04
N LEU A 45 6.46 3.92 24.21
CA LEU A 45 7.77 4.25 23.62
C LEU A 45 7.67 5.45 22.66
N LEU A 46 6.67 5.48 21.79
CA LEU A 46 6.46 6.59 20.85
C LEU A 46 6.20 7.90 21.60
N LEU A 47 5.33 7.90 22.61
CA LEU A 47 5.05 9.08 23.43
C LEU A 47 6.29 9.56 24.20
N LYS A 48 7.10 8.62 24.72
CA LYS A 48 8.39 8.96 25.32
C LYS A 48 9.35 9.65 24.35
N LEU A 49 9.38 9.21 23.09
CA LEU A 49 10.21 9.86 22.05
C LEU A 49 9.68 11.27 21.73
N VAL A 50 8.36 11.46 21.65
CA VAL A 50 7.76 12.78 21.45
C VAL A 50 8.09 13.72 22.63
N ARG A 51 7.93 13.27 23.89
CA ARG A 51 8.32 14.06 25.07
C ARG A 51 9.79 14.46 25.05
N ARG A 52 10.68 13.55 24.63
CA ARG A 52 12.10 13.87 24.48
C ARG A 52 12.36 14.96 23.43
N GLU A 53 11.57 15.00 22.34
CA GLU A 53 11.70 16.01 21.30
C GLU A 53 11.10 17.36 21.73
N LEU A 54 9.96 17.38 22.43
CA LEU A 54 9.23 18.62 22.77
C LEU A 54 9.58 19.21 24.14
N GLY A 55 10.12 18.40 25.07
CA GLY A 55 10.37 18.77 26.46
C GLY A 55 9.24 18.34 27.40
N GLU A 56 9.55 18.27 28.69
CA GLU A 56 8.62 17.76 29.70
C GLU A 56 7.43 18.71 29.99
N GLU A 57 7.56 20.00 29.66
CA GLU A 57 6.53 21.01 29.89
C GLU A 57 5.46 21.06 28.80
N TYR A 58 5.70 20.37 27.65
CA TYR A 58 4.74 20.34 26.56
C TYR A 58 3.63 19.30 26.82
N ASP A 59 2.38 19.68 26.61
CA ASP A 59 1.22 18.81 26.83
C ASP A 59 1.10 17.75 25.72
N VAL A 60 1.97 16.73 25.80
CA VAL A 60 1.98 15.59 24.87
C VAL A 60 0.72 14.74 25.01
N ASP A 61 0.11 14.71 26.21
CA ASP A 61 -1.06 13.88 26.46
C ASP A 61 -2.29 14.39 25.72
N THR A 62 -2.47 15.70 25.65
CA THR A 62 -3.55 16.30 24.85
C THR A 62 -3.28 16.26 23.36
N HIS A 63 -2.05 16.57 22.93
CA HIS A 63 -1.79 16.86 21.52
C HIS A 63 -1.26 15.68 20.73
N PHE A 64 -0.67 14.66 21.38
CA PHE A 64 0.01 13.56 20.71
C PHE A 64 -0.45 12.17 21.16
N THR A 65 -1.48 12.05 21.99
CA THR A 65 -1.98 10.76 22.48
C THR A 65 -3.32 10.41 21.81
N PRO A 66 -3.30 9.74 20.66
CA PRO A 66 -4.52 9.34 19.97
C PRO A 66 -5.27 8.25 20.75
N SER A 67 -6.59 8.15 20.50
CA SER A 67 -7.45 7.13 21.10
C SER A 67 -7.24 5.73 20.53
N TYR A 68 -6.54 5.61 19.40
CA TYR A 68 -6.25 4.35 18.71
C TYR A 68 -4.82 3.88 18.96
N ASP A 69 -4.55 2.62 18.64
CA ASP A 69 -3.22 2.03 18.80
C ASP A 69 -2.31 2.28 17.59
N PRO A 70 -0.98 2.21 17.78
CA PRO A 70 -0.03 2.36 16.67
C PRO A 70 -0.32 1.38 15.54
N TRP A 71 -0.42 1.86 14.31
CA TRP A 71 -0.78 1.14 13.10
C TRP A 71 -2.24 0.69 12.97
N ASP A 72 -3.15 1.05 13.86
CA ASP A 72 -4.58 1.02 13.54
C ASP A 72 -4.91 2.05 12.47
N GLN A 73 -4.21 3.17 12.53
CA GLN A 73 -4.10 4.14 11.45
C GLN A 73 -2.63 4.35 11.10
N ARG A 74 -2.35 5.02 10.00
CA ARG A 74 -0.99 5.17 9.51
C ARG A 74 -0.10 5.92 10.51
N LEU A 75 1.02 5.30 10.88
CA LEU A 75 2.07 5.93 11.67
C LEU A 75 3.00 6.73 10.74
N CYS A 76 2.93 8.06 10.83
CA CYS A 76 3.73 8.96 10.00
C CYS A 76 5.11 9.20 10.61
N LEU A 77 6.13 9.23 9.75
CA LEU A 77 7.49 9.62 10.13
C LEU A 77 7.70 11.10 9.86
N VAL A 78 8.36 11.77 10.80
CA VAL A 78 8.82 13.15 10.64
C VAL A 78 10.34 13.12 10.42
N PRO A 79 10.84 13.34 9.18
CA PRO A 79 12.27 13.37 8.92
C PRO A 79 12.96 14.47 9.74
N ASP A 80 14.15 14.19 10.24
CA ASP A 80 15.02 15.13 10.93
C ASP A 80 14.38 15.91 12.09
N SER A 81 13.26 15.45 12.64
CA SER A 81 12.46 16.09 13.69
C SER A 81 12.00 17.53 13.35
N ASP A 82 11.83 17.86 12.06
CA ASP A 82 11.54 19.24 11.63
C ASP A 82 10.24 19.78 12.22
N PHE A 83 9.19 18.98 12.29
CA PHE A 83 7.93 19.34 12.90
C PHE A 83 8.10 19.71 14.40
N PHE A 84 8.81 18.88 15.15
CA PHE A 84 9.08 19.13 16.57
C PHE A 84 9.98 20.35 16.78
N LYS A 85 10.94 20.59 15.88
CA LYS A 85 11.77 21.82 15.91
C LYS A 85 10.93 23.08 15.69
N ALA A 86 9.98 23.04 14.75
CA ALA A 86 9.06 24.14 14.50
C ALA A 86 8.20 24.47 15.73
N ILE A 87 7.68 23.44 16.41
CA ILE A 87 6.92 23.63 17.66
C ILE A 87 7.81 24.26 18.76
N ARG A 88 9.00 23.71 19.00
CA ARG A 88 9.92 24.24 20.03
C ARG A 88 10.35 25.69 19.76
N SER A 89 10.47 26.07 18.53
CA SER A 89 10.86 27.45 18.16
C SER A 89 9.67 28.43 18.18
N GLY A 90 8.44 27.96 18.40
CA GLY A 90 7.23 28.77 18.31
C GLY A 90 6.80 29.10 16.87
N ALA A 91 7.44 28.49 15.84
CA ALA A 91 7.06 28.66 14.46
C ALA A 91 5.80 27.84 14.07
N ALA A 92 5.42 26.87 14.87
CA ALA A 92 4.20 26.10 14.73
C ALA A 92 3.56 25.82 16.10
N GLU A 93 2.24 25.69 16.10
CA GLU A 93 1.43 25.28 17.25
C GLU A 93 0.55 24.09 16.86
N VAL A 94 0.35 23.16 17.79
CA VAL A 94 -0.66 22.10 17.64
C VAL A 94 -1.87 22.48 18.49
N VAL A 95 -3.03 22.55 17.86
CA VAL A 95 -4.30 22.83 18.54
C VAL A 95 -5.19 21.62 18.39
N THR A 96 -5.56 20.99 19.51
CA THR A 96 -6.43 19.82 19.56
C THR A 96 -7.82 20.26 19.99
N ASP A 97 -8.70 20.48 19.01
CA ASP A 97 -10.07 20.93 19.22
C ASP A 97 -10.93 20.59 18.01
N HIS A 98 -12.24 20.78 18.12
CA HIS A 98 -13.18 20.66 17.01
C HIS A 98 -13.36 22.01 16.33
N ILE A 99 -13.33 22.01 15.00
CA ILE A 99 -13.67 23.18 14.19
C ILE A 99 -15.19 23.37 14.25
N ASP A 100 -15.64 24.55 14.69
CA ASP A 100 -17.03 24.93 14.64
C ASP A 100 -17.38 25.51 13.27
N THR A 101 -16.63 26.54 12.83
CA THR A 101 -16.85 27.16 11.53
C THR A 101 -15.60 27.89 11.02
N PHE A 102 -15.57 28.18 9.74
CA PHE A 102 -14.62 29.10 9.13
C PHE A 102 -15.19 30.52 9.17
N THR A 103 -14.34 31.46 9.59
CA THR A 103 -14.66 32.89 9.66
C THR A 103 -13.96 33.68 8.56
N GLU A 104 -14.28 34.96 8.41
CA GLU A 104 -13.57 35.83 7.45
C GLU A 104 -12.07 36.01 7.77
N THR A 105 -11.69 35.79 9.04
CA THR A 105 -10.34 36.02 9.56
C THR A 105 -9.63 34.74 9.99
N GLY A 106 -10.27 33.57 9.89
CA GLY A 106 -9.64 32.33 10.31
C GLY A 106 -10.61 31.19 10.63
N ILE A 107 -10.39 30.51 11.76
CA ILE A 107 -11.14 29.31 12.17
C ILE A 107 -11.65 29.51 13.60
N ALA A 108 -12.97 29.41 13.80
CA ALA A 108 -13.58 29.33 15.13
C ALA A 108 -13.64 27.88 15.60
N LEU A 109 -13.27 27.64 16.84
CA LEU A 109 -13.23 26.33 17.48
C LEU A 109 -14.41 26.15 18.43
N ALA A 110 -14.82 24.91 18.68
CA ALA A 110 -15.91 24.57 19.59
C ALA A 110 -15.64 25.03 21.04
N SER A 111 -14.38 25.17 21.45
CA SER A 111 -13.99 25.77 22.74
C SER A 111 -14.27 27.27 22.85
N GLY A 112 -14.61 27.94 21.74
CA GLY A 112 -14.73 29.39 21.66
C GLY A 112 -13.42 30.11 21.32
N ARG A 113 -12.30 29.39 21.15
CA ARG A 113 -11.05 29.97 20.65
C ARG A 113 -11.17 30.25 19.16
N GLU A 114 -10.61 31.36 18.70
CA GLU A 114 -10.45 31.69 17.29
C GLU A 114 -8.97 31.61 16.89
N LEU A 115 -8.70 31.00 15.73
CA LEU A 115 -7.37 30.89 15.14
C LEU A 115 -7.30 31.80 13.93
N PRO A 116 -6.59 32.95 14.01
CA PRO A 116 -6.39 33.80 12.85
C PRO A 116 -5.57 33.09 11.77
N ALA A 117 -5.95 33.26 10.51
CA ALA A 117 -5.25 32.63 9.39
C ALA A 117 -5.44 33.42 8.10
N ASP A 118 -4.33 33.72 7.41
CA ASP A 118 -4.34 34.28 6.07
C ASP A 118 -4.58 33.21 4.99
N VAL A 119 -4.15 31.98 5.27
CA VAL A 119 -4.32 30.81 4.39
C VAL A 119 -4.72 29.60 5.20
N ILE A 120 -5.76 28.90 4.76
CA ILE A 120 -6.22 27.67 5.37
C ILE A 120 -5.98 26.53 4.38
N VAL A 121 -5.24 25.49 4.82
CA VAL A 121 -4.99 24.28 4.05
C VAL A 121 -5.76 23.11 4.67
N THR A 122 -6.70 22.54 3.93
CA THR A 122 -7.46 21.38 4.38
C THR A 122 -6.69 20.10 4.06
N ALA A 123 -6.42 19.29 5.08
CA ALA A 123 -5.77 17.99 4.97
C ALA A 123 -6.52 16.94 5.80
N THR A 124 -7.84 16.93 5.70
CA THR A 124 -8.79 16.22 6.58
C THR A 124 -9.02 14.76 6.22
N GLY A 125 -8.21 14.21 5.32
CA GLY A 125 -8.28 12.81 4.89
C GLY A 125 -8.40 12.67 3.38
N LEU A 126 -8.56 11.41 2.95
CA LEU A 126 -8.60 11.05 1.54
C LEU A 126 -9.96 10.43 1.19
N GLU A 127 -10.37 10.63 -0.04
CA GLU A 127 -11.29 9.75 -0.74
C GLU A 127 -10.45 8.85 -1.66
N LEU A 128 -10.53 7.54 -1.45
CA LEU A 128 -9.71 6.61 -2.21
C LEU A 128 -10.37 6.34 -3.55
N VAL A 129 -9.64 6.62 -4.61
CA VAL A 129 -10.06 6.31 -5.99
C VAL A 129 -9.36 5.04 -6.44
N THR A 130 -10.11 3.97 -6.71
CA THR A 130 -9.57 2.71 -7.20
C THR A 130 -9.38 2.76 -8.70
N LEU A 131 -8.22 2.28 -9.18
CA LEU A 131 -7.91 2.15 -10.61
C LEU A 131 -8.16 3.44 -11.44
N GLY A 132 -8.15 4.61 -10.78
CA GLY A 132 -8.28 5.91 -11.45
C GLY A 132 -9.69 6.18 -12.01
N GLU A 133 -10.74 5.58 -11.48
CA GLU A 133 -12.13 5.69 -11.97
C GLU A 133 -12.30 5.26 -13.45
N VAL A 134 -11.43 4.36 -13.91
CA VAL A 134 -11.55 3.80 -15.26
C VAL A 134 -12.69 2.78 -15.30
N ASP A 135 -13.59 2.92 -16.25
CA ASP A 135 -14.62 1.93 -16.53
C ASP A 135 -14.00 0.72 -17.24
N PHE A 136 -14.15 -0.45 -16.64
CA PHE A 136 -13.71 -1.71 -17.22
C PHE A 136 -14.88 -2.49 -17.78
N VAL A 137 -14.74 -2.96 -19.01
CA VAL A 137 -15.74 -3.79 -19.70
C VAL A 137 -15.04 -5.04 -20.24
N VAL A 138 -15.56 -6.22 -19.91
CA VAL A 138 -15.06 -7.51 -20.40
C VAL A 138 -16.18 -8.20 -21.16
N ASP A 139 -15.94 -8.49 -22.43
CA ASP A 139 -16.91 -9.15 -23.35
C ASP A 139 -18.28 -8.42 -23.44
N GLY A 140 -18.27 -7.10 -23.29
CA GLY A 140 -19.47 -6.25 -23.33
C GLY A 140 -20.15 -6.03 -21.98
N GLU A 141 -19.71 -6.70 -20.92
CA GLU A 141 -20.25 -6.56 -19.57
C GLU A 141 -19.36 -5.68 -18.69
N PRO A 142 -19.92 -4.70 -17.95
CA PRO A 142 -19.17 -3.87 -17.03
C PRO A 142 -18.62 -4.71 -15.86
N VAL A 143 -17.42 -4.40 -15.41
CA VAL A 143 -16.78 -5.04 -14.26
C VAL A 143 -17.05 -4.25 -13.00
N ASP A 144 -17.75 -4.85 -12.05
CA ASP A 144 -17.79 -4.35 -10.67
C ASP A 144 -16.69 -5.03 -9.84
N PHE A 145 -15.69 -4.27 -9.42
CA PHE A 145 -14.58 -4.82 -8.63
C PHE A 145 -15.04 -5.34 -7.27
N ALA A 146 -16.13 -4.85 -6.70
CA ALA A 146 -16.70 -5.37 -5.45
C ALA A 146 -17.14 -6.84 -5.57
N ASP A 147 -17.46 -7.30 -6.77
CA ASP A 147 -17.83 -8.69 -7.03
C ASP A 147 -16.64 -9.60 -7.28
N THR A 148 -15.45 -9.03 -7.50
CA THR A 148 -14.24 -9.80 -7.79
C THR A 148 -13.53 -10.28 -6.53
N TRP A 149 -12.68 -11.29 -6.70
CA TRP A 149 -11.74 -11.76 -5.71
C TRP A 149 -10.31 -11.33 -6.07
N THR A 150 -9.56 -10.87 -5.10
CA THR A 150 -8.17 -10.51 -5.35
C THR A 150 -7.32 -11.77 -5.53
N TYR A 151 -6.54 -11.81 -6.58
CA TYR A 151 -5.54 -12.84 -6.83
C TYR A 151 -4.16 -12.30 -6.45
N LYS A 152 -3.56 -12.89 -5.42
CA LYS A 152 -2.24 -12.48 -4.86
C LYS A 152 -2.15 -10.98 -4.53
N GLY A 153 -3.29 -10.30 -4.34
CA GLY A 153 -3.38 -8.84 -4.14
C GLY A 153 -2.90 -7.99 -5.32
N LEU A 154 -2.82 -8.55 -6.55
CA LEU A 154 -2.33 -7.85 -7.74
C LEU A 154 -3.22 -8.00 -8.97
N ALA A 155 -4.07 -9.02 -9.04
CA ALA A 155 -5.03 -9.23 -10.13
C ALA A 155 -6.41 -9.57 -9.55
N TYR A 156 -7.41 -9.75 -10.41
CA TYR A 156 -8.81 -9.86 -10.01
C TYR A 156 -9.48 -11.04 -10.72
N SER A 157 -10.33 -11.79 -10.00
CA SER A 157 -11.05 -12.92 -10.60
C SER A 157 -11.87 -12.46 -11.80
N ASP A 158 -11.84 -13.28 -12.86
CA ASP A 158 -12.58 -13.09 -14.10
C ASP A 158 -12.25 -11.81 -14.91
N VAL A 159 -11.21 -11.06 -14.50
CA VAL A 159 -10.72 -9.89 -15.25
C VAL A 159 -9.43 -10.28 -15.99
N PRO A 160 -9.46 -10.38 -17.32
CA PRO A 160 -8.31 -10.80 -18.10
C PRO A 160 -7.25 -9.72 -18.20
N ASN A 161 -5.98 -10.13 -18.22
CA ASN A 161 -4.81 -9.29 -18.53
C ASN A 161 -4.67 -8.01 -17.67
N LEU A 162 -5.34 -7.92 -16.54
CA LEU A 162 -5.26 -6.78 -15.63
C LEU A 162 -4.40 -7.12 -14.42
N VAL A 163 -3.31 -6.38 -14.25
CA VAL A 163 -2.49 -6.41 -13.04
C VAL A 163 -2.36 -5.00 -12.50
N SER A 164 -2.66 -4.81 -11.24
CA SER A 164 -2.52 -3.54 -10.53
C SER A 164 -1.48 -3.64 -9.42
N SER A 165 -0.87 -2.52 -9.06
CA SER A 165 0.06 -2.46 -7.93
C SER A 165 -0.52 -1.56 -6.84
N PHE A 166 -0.98 -2.17 -5.76
CA PHE A 166 -1.29 -1.49 -4.52
C PHE A 166 -0.22 -1.84 -3.49
N GLY A 167 0.34 -0.85 -2.80
CA GLY A 167 1.43 -1.07 -1.86
C GLY A 167 0.98 -1.68 -0.53
N TYR A 168 1.88 -1.64 0.43
CA TYR A 168 1.58 -2.06 1.80
C TYR A 168 1.05 -0.88 2.61
N VAL A 169 0.08 -1.12 3.48
CA VAL A 169 -0.38 -0.10 4.43
C VAL A 169 0.68 0.17 5.50
N ASN A 170 1.55 -0.83 5.78
CA ASN A 170 2.52 -0.84 6.86
C ASN A 170 3.99 -0.85 6.40
N ALA A 171 4.24 -0.76 5.09
CA ALA A 171 5.59 -0.81 4.52
C ALA A 171 5.72 0.08 3.27
N SER A 172 6.95 0.18 2.72
CA SER A 172 7.18 0.92 1.48
C SER A 172 6.43 0.27 0.31
N TRP A 173 5.74 1.08 -0.46
CA TRP A 173 5.02 0.66 -1.66
C TRP A 173 5.94 0.07 -2.74
N THR A 174 7.19 0.56 -2.82
CA THR A 174 8.16 0.06 -3.79
C THR A 174 8.49 -1.42 -3.60
N LEU A 175 8.37 -1.95 -2.38
CA LEU A 175 8.58 -3.37 -2.12
C LEU A 175 7.55 -4.24 -2.86
N ARG A 176 6.27 -3.80 -2.88
CA ARG A 176 5.21 -4.51 -3.59
C ARG A 176 5.30 -4.28 -5.10
N ALA A 177 5.60 -3.05 -5.52
CA ALA A 177 5.77 -2.72 -6.93
C ALA A 177 6.87 -3.58 -7.59
N ASP A 178 8.02 -3.77 -6.93
CA ASP A 178 9.08 -4.66 -7.42
C ASP A 178 8.58 -6.09 -7.64
N LEU A 179 7.83 -6.66 -6.67
CA LEU A 179 7.28 -8.01 -6.78
C LEU A 179 6.24 -8.11 -7.91
N THR A 180 5.39 -7.10 -8.04
CA THR A 180 4.38 -7.04 -9.10
C THR A 180 5.03 -6.94 -10.48
N CYS A 181 6.04 -6.09 -10.65
CA CYS A 181 6.75 -5.97 -11.93
C CYS A 181 7.47 -7.27 -12.31
N ASP A 182 8.12 -7.94 -11.35
CA ASP A 182 8.75 -9.25 -11.58
C ASP A 182 7.71 -10.31 -11.98
N TYR A 183 6.55 -10.33 -11.29
CA TYR A 183 5.46 -11.21 -11.65
C TYR A 183 4.96 -10.96 -13.07
N VAL A 184 4.71 -9.70 -13.45
CA VAL A 184 4.26 -9.33 -14.80
C VAL A 184 5.27 -9.75 -15.86
N ALA A 185 6.56 -9.53 -15.62
CA ALA A 185 7.61 -9.95 -16.56
C ALA A 185 7.61 -11.48 -16.77
N ARG A 186 7.45 -12.26 -15.70
CA ARG A 186 7.32 -13.72 -15.77
C ARG A 186 6.03 -14.17 -16.47
N LEU A 187 4.91 -13.48 -16.21
CA LEU A 187 3.63 -13.74 -16.85
C LEU A 187 3.69 -13.51 -18.36
N LEU A 188 4.27 -12.38 -18.79
CA LEU A 188 4.45 -12.09 -20.23
C LEU A 188 5.36 -13.11 -20.92
N ASN A 189 6.42 -13.56 -20.27
CA ASN A 189 7.25 -14.64 -20.79
C ASN A 189 6.47 -15.95 -20.90
N HIS A 190 5.66 -16.29 -19.90
CA HIS A 190 4.83 -17.49 -19.92
C HIS A 190 3.79 -17.45 -21.07
N LEU A 191 3.10 -16.34 -21.26
CA LEU A 191 2.16 -16.13 -22.38
C LEU A 191 2.87 -16.32 -23.73
N ARG A 192 4.03 -15.70 -23.93
CA ARG A 192 4.81 -15.84 -25.15
C ARG A 192 5.22 -17.31 -25.39
N ASP A 193 5.76 -17.97 -24.36
CA ASP A 193 6.34 -19.31 -24.47
C ASP A 193 5.25 -20.39 -24.63
N SER A 194 4.03 -20.15 -24.10
CA SER A 194 2.85 -21.02 -24.27
C SER A 194 2.03 -20.72 -25.52
N GLY A 195 2.32 -19.62 -26.25
CA GLY A 195 1.54 -19.21 -27.42
C GLY A 195 0.11 -18.74 -27.08
N THR A 196 -0.09 -18.24 -25.85
CA THR A 196 -1.37 -17.70 -25.38
C THR A 196 -1.31 -16.19 -25.27
N ASP A 197 -2.46 -15.50 -25.30
CA ASP A 197 -2.55 -14.03 -25.28
C ASP A 197 -3.31 -13.51 -24.06
N ILE A 198 -4.06 -14.37 -23.39
CA ILE A 198 -4.98 -13.99 -22.33
C ILE A 198 -4.67 -14.80 -21.07
N ALA A 199 -4.47 -14.09 -19.96
CA ALA A 199 -4.30 -14.65 -18.62
C ALA A 199 -5.44 -14.14 -17.73
N THR A 200 -6.24 -15.03 -17.17
CA THR A 200 -7.40 -14.71 -16.34
C THR A 200 -7.38 -15.54 -15.07
N PRO A 201 -7.32 -14.94 -13.86
CA PRO A 201 -7.51 -15.67 -12.62
C PRO A 201 -8.97 -16.17 -12.51
N ARG A 202 -9.19 -17.45 -12.23
CA ARG A 202 -10.53 -18.01 -12.06
C ARG A 202 -10.64 -18.83 -10.80
N LEU A 203 -11.76 -18.65 -10.07
CA LEU A 203 -12.04 -19.49 -8.91
C LEU A 203 -12.19 -20.95 -9.35
N ARG A 204 -11.58 -21.83 -8.56
CA ARG A 204 -11.73 -23.29 -8.73
C ARG A 204 -13.01 -23.76 -8.04
N PRO A 205 -13.56 -24.90 -8.41
CA PRO A 205 -14.67 -25.51 -7.64
C PRO A 205 -14.37 -25.68 -6.15
N SER A 206 -13.10 -25.90 -5.78
CA SER A 206 -12.64 -25.98 -4.39
C SER A 206 -12.61 -24.64 -3.66
N ASP A 207 -12.79 -23.53 -4.35
CA ASP A 207 -12.83 -22.20 -3.76
C ASP A 207 -14.28 -21.70 -3.52
N ALA A 208 -15.30 -22.49 -3.91
CA ALA A 208 -16.71 -22.10 -3.85
C ALA A 208 -17.22 -21.84 -2.41
N ASP A 209 -16.61 -22.49 -1.41
CA ASP A 209 -16.93 -22.33 0.01
C ASP A 209 -16.05 -21.30 0.74
N MET A 210 -15.20 -20.60 -0.01
CA MET A 210 -14.24 -19.65 0.55
C MET A 210 -14.96 -18.45 1.18
N PRO A 211 -14.70 -18.14 2.46
CA PRO A 211 -15.33 -17.00 3.11
C PRO A 211 -14.81 -15.68 2.52
N ALA A 212 -15.74 -14.79 2.20
CA ALA A 212 -15.39 -13.45 1.75
C ALA A 212 -14.93 -12.59 2.93
N ARG A 213 -13.76 -11.98 2.78
CA ARG A 213 -13.16 -11.06 3.75
C ARG A 213 -12.89 -9.72 3.08
N PRO A 214 -12.85 -8.60 3.84
CA PRO A 214 -12.43 -7.31 3.32
C PRO A 214 -11.04 -7.39 2.67
N TRP A 215 -10.82 -6.63 1.62
CA TRP A 215 -9.54 -6.62 0.89
C TRP A 215 -8.33 -6.27 1.75
N ILE A 216 -8.52 -5.49 2.81
CA ILE A 216 -7.55 -5.21 3.88
C ILE A 216 -8.26 -5.41 5.22
N ASP A 217 -7.76 -6.33 6.05
CA ASP A 217 -8.39 -6.68 7.33
C ASP A 217 -7.97 -5.79 8.50
N ASP A 218 -6.68 -5.49 8.60
CA ASP A 218 -6.06 -4.96 9.82
C ASP A 218 -5.76 -3.46 9.74
N PHE A 219 -6.65 -2.67 9.12
CA PHE A 219 -6.42 -1.24 8.97
C PHE A 219 -7.72 -0.44 9.11
N SER A 220 -7.88 0.26 10.23
CA SER A 220 -9.12 0.95 10.60
C SER A 220 -9.23 2.39 10.07
N ALA A 221 -8.30 2.86 9.24
CA ALA A 221 -8.34 4.21 8.69
C ALA A 221 -9.64 4.47 7.92
N GLY A 222 -10.32 5.56 8.25
CA GLY A 222 -11.67 5.87 7.74
C GLY A 222 -11.78 5.89 6.22
N TYR A 223 -10.74 6.33 5.51
CA TYR A 223 -10.73 6.34 4.04
C TYR A 223 -10.73 4.94 3.43
N ILE A 224 -10.09 3.95 4.07
CA ILE A 224 -10.17 2.54 3.67
C ILE A 224 -11.55 1.97 4.01
N GLN A 225 -12.03 2.23 5.24
CA GLN A 225 -13.32 1.69 5.69
C GLN A 225 -14.48 2.15 4.81
N ARG A 226 -14.47 3.40 4.33
CA ARG A 226 -15.47 3.91 3.39
C ARG A 226 -15.44 3.22 2.03
N MET A 227 -14.27 2.70 1.63
CA MET A 227 -14.08 2.07 0.31
C MET A 227 -14.26 0.56 0.32
N ILE A 228 -14.28 -0.11 1.48
CA ILE A 228 -14.46 -1.57 1.56
C ILE A 228 -15.63 -2.09 0.69
N PRO A 229 -16.81 -1.44 0.65
CA PRO A 229 -17.92 -1.90 -0.20
C PRO A 229 -17.64 -1.88 -1.70
N PHE A 230 -16.63 -1.14 -2.15
CA PHE A 230 -16.26 -0.98 -3.56
C PHE A 230 -14.96 -1.70 -3.93
N LEU A 231 -14.31 -2.32 -2.96
CA LEU A 231 -13.05 -3.02 -3.14
C LEU A 231 -13.28 -4.51 -3.40
N PRO A 232 -12.34 -5.20 -4.06
CA PRO A 232 -12.39 -6.65 -4.23
C PRO A 232 -12.48 -7.38 -2.89
N LYS A 233 -13.01 -8.59 -2.91
CA LYS A 233 -12.97 -9.50 -1.77
C LYS A 233 -11.61 -10.18 -1.69
N GLN A 234 -11.20 -10.60 -0.50
CA GLN A 234 -10.16 -11.61 -0.33
C GLN A 234 -10.74 -12.85 0.36
N GLY A 235 -10.06 -13.96 0.17
CA GLY A 235 -10.38 -15.22 0.82
C GLY A 235 -9.53 -15.49 2.06
N ASP A 236 -9.54 -16.73 2.51
CA ASP A 236 -8.76 -17.23 3.64
C ASP A 236 -7.57 -18.11 3.21
N ARG A 237 -7.39 -18.33 1.91
CA ARG A 237 -6.39 -19.26 1.35
C ARG A 237 -5.73 -18.72 0.09
N ASP A 238 -4.48 -19.15 -0.18
CA ASP A 238 -3.75 -18.84 -1.39
C ASP A 238 -4.45 -19.41 -2.64
N PRO A 239 -4.44 -18.67 -3.74
CA PRO A 239 -3.82 -17.39 -3.99
C PRO A 239 -4.76 -16.18 -3.79
N TRP A 240 -5.95 -16.39 -3.20
CA TRP A 240 -7.03 -15.42 -3.07
C TRP A 240 -6.88 -14.51 -1.86
N VAL A 241 -5.65 -14.12 -1.54
CA VAL A 241 -5.32 -13.29 -0.37
C VAL A 241 -4.54 -12.04 -0.77
N ASN A 242 -4.69 -11.00 0.04
CA ASN A 242 -3.87 -9.80 0.04
C ASN A 242 -3.10 -9.73 1.37
N THR A 243 -1.93 -10.35 1.42
CA THR A 243 -1.24 -10.67 2.68
C THR A 243 -0.81 -9.45 3.48
N GLN A 244 -0.63 -8.30 2.82
CA GLN A 244 -0.08 -7.08 3.41
C GLN A 244 1.24 -7.30 4.18
N ARG A 245 1.97 -8.39 3.87
CA ARG A 245 3.28 -8.73 4.46
C ARG A 245 4.29 -9.08 3.37
N TYR A 246 5.38 -8.31 3.32
CA TYR A 246 6.39 -8.47 2.27
C TYR A 246 7.07 -9.85 2.29
N SER A 247 7.32 -10.42 3.48
CA SER A 247 7.88 -11.77 3.62
C SER A 247 7.03 -12.84 2.95
N ASP A 248 5.71 -12.76 3.10
CA ASP A 248 4.76 -13.72 2.55
C ASP A 248 4.59 -13.52 1.05
N ASP A 249 4.49 -12.27 0.61
CA ASP A 249 4.38 -11.93 -0.80
C ASP A 249 5.62 -12.34 -1.61
N LYS A 250 6.80 -12.36 -1.02
CA LYS A 250 8.00 -12.93 -1.67
C LYS A 250 7.83 -14.42 -2.01
N VAL A 251 7.04 -15.14 -1.25
CA VAL A 251 6.72 -16.54 -1.54
C VAL A 251 5.56 -16.62 -2.53
N LEU A 252 4.48 -15.93 -2.23
CA LEU A 252 3.23 -15.99 -2.99
C LEU A 252 3.35 -15.40 -4.41
N ILE A 253 4.10 -14.29 -4.56
CA ILE A 253 4.23 -13.56 -5.83
C ILE A 253 5.52 -13.95 -6.55
N ALA A 254 6.70 -13.80 -5.92
CA ALA A 254 7.96 -13.94 -6.63
C ALA A 254 8.38 -15.40 -6.85
N LYS A 255 8.05 -16.33 -5.93
CA LYS A 255 8.52 -17.72 -6.01
C LYS A 255 7.47 -18.70 -6.52
N ALA A 256 6.18 -18.40 -6.36
CA ALA A 256 5.13 -19.27 -6.85
C ALA A 256 5.15 -19.38 -8.38
N PRO A 257 4.75 -20.53 -8.95
CA PRO A 257 4.65 -20.69 -10.39
C PRO A 257 3.60 -19.72 -10.95
N ILE A 258 3.75 -19.38 -12.24
CA ILE A 258 2.76 -18.59 -12.98
C ILE A 258 1.54 -19.47 -13.30
N ASP A 259 1.76 -20.69 -13.77
CA ASP A 259 0.71 -21.70 -13.89
C ASP A 259 0.53 -22.41 -12.55
N ASP A 260 -0.41 -21.92 -11.78
CA ASP A 260 -0.73 -22.39 -10.42
C ASP A 260 -2.12 -23.08 -10.33
N GLY A 261 -2.71 -23.37 -11.49
CA GLY A 261 -4.04 -24.00 -11.58
C GLY A 261 -5.22 -23.06 -11.25
N VAL A 262 -4.94 -21.77 -11.02
CA VAL A 262 -5.91 -20.68 -10.83
C VAL A 262 -5.85 -19.70 -11.98
N MET A 263 -4.64 -19.34 -12.41
CA MET A 263 -4.44 -18.55 -13.62
C MET A 263 -4.74 -19.42 -14.85
N THR A 264 -5.76 -19.03 -15.62
CA THR A 264 -6.12 -19.69 -16.87
C THR A 264 -5.51 -18.95 -18.05
N PHE A 265 -5.07 -19.71 -19.05
CA PHE A 265 -4.40 -19.18 -20.24
C PHE A 265 -5.19 -19.55 -21.48
N THR A 266 -5.56 -18.56 -22.30
CA THR A 266 -6.31 -18.76 -23.54
C THR A 266 -5.74 -17.89 -24.65
N SER A 267 -6.14 -18.17 -25.93
CA SER A 267 -5.78 -17.36 -27.08
C SER A 267 -7.00 -16.66 -27.62
N ALA A 268 -6.89 -15.36 -27.91
CA ALA A 268 -7.92 -14.60 -28.61
C ALA A 268 -7.98 -14.93 -30.11
N ARG A 269 -6.92 -15.53 -30.68
CA ARG A 269 -6.82 -15.89 -32.09
C ARG A 269 -7.06 -17.38 -32.28
N PRO A 270 -7.73 -17.77 -33.38
CA PRO A 270 -7.73 -19.17 -33.81
C PRO A 270 -6.28 -19.68 -34.00
N PRO A 271 -5.99 -20.96 -33.71
CA PRO A 271 -4.64 -21.50 -33.75
C PRO A 271 -3.93 -21.37 -35.11
N ASP A 272 -4.67 -21.14 -36.20
CA ASP A 272 -4.14 -21.06 -37.58
C ASP A 272 -3.66 -19.64 -38.00
N ALA A 273 -3.76 -18.60 -37.14
CA ALA A 273 -3.45 -17.21 -37.51
C ALA A 273 -1.99 -16.76 -37.19
N VAL A 274 -1.15 -17.64 -36.65
CA VAL A 274 0.19 -17.26 -36.15
C VAL A 274 1.31 -17.27 -37.19
N ALA A 275 1.04 -17.67 -38.43
CA ALA A 275 2.05 -17.65 -39.47
C ALA A 275 2.01 -16.34 -40.27
N GLY A 276 2.69 -15.31 -39.82
CA GLY A 276 3.05 -14.18 -40.71
C GLY A 276 2.95 -12.75 -40.24
N SER A 277 3.19 -12.40 -38.97
CA SER A 277 3.44 -10.99 -38.62
C SER A 277 4.66 -10.80 -37.72
N SER A 278 5.81 -10.52 -38.35
CA SER A 278 6.94 -9.91 -37.67
C SER A 278 6.55 -8.48 -37.29
N LEU A 279 6.19 -8.25 -36.05
CA LEU A 279 6.14 -6.91 -35.47
C LEU A 279 7.57 -6.40 -35.35
N GLY A 280 8.00 -5.58 -36.32
CA GLY A 280 9.23 -4.83 -36.28
C GLY A 280 9.15 -3.80 -35.14
N TYR A 281 9.80 -4.09 -34.03
CA TYR A 281 10.09 -3.07 -33.01
C TYR A 281 11.13 -2.11 -33.58
N ALA A 282 10.72 -0.86 -33.82
CA ALA A 282 11.66 0.21 -34.09
C ALA A 282 12.46 0.48 -32.79
N THR A 283 13.76 0.30 -32.86
CA THR A 283 14.70 0.65 -31.79
C THR A 283 14.64 2.17 -31.56
N PRO A 284 14.42 2.67 -30.35
CA PRO A 284 14.48 4.11 -30.10
C PRO A 284 15.93 4.59 -30.25
N THR A 285 16.14 5.51 -31.17
CA THR A 285 17.40 6.26 -31.32
C THR A 285 17.58 7.13 -30.08
N ARG A 286 18.67 6.90 -29.35
CA ARG A 286 19.09 7.80 -28.26
C ARG A 286 19.38 9.18 -28.84
N VAL A 287 18.71 10.20 -28.30
CA VAL A 287 19.15 11.60 -28.34
C VAL A 287 19.73 11.98 -26.99
#